data_6c6c9391ab62c309db087b615deff9f2
#
_entry.id   6c6c9391ab62c309db087b615deff9f2
#
_cell.length_a   1.000
_cell.length_b   1.000
_cell.length_c   1.000
_cell.angle_alpha   90.00
_cell.angle_beta   90.00
_cell.angle_gamma   90.00
#
_symmetry.space_group_name_H-M   'P 1'
#
loop_
_entity.id
_entity.type
_entity.pdbx_description
1 polymer ?
#
loop_
_entity_poly.entity_id
_entity_poly.type
_entity_poly.pdbx_seq_one_letter_code
_entity_poly.pdbx_strand_id
1 'polypeptide(L)'
;MENIQDLWKKTLQAIEKRISKPSFDTWLKNTQAYALEEDTLVIEAPNEFARDWLESSYSSLIGDTLYEVTGNRLQTKFIIPEFQQEEEVIRQPMPKKAAVKDTLAESPKSMLNSKYTFDTFVIGSGNRFAHAASLAVAEAPAKAYNPLFIYGGVGLGKTHLMHGIGHYVLDHNPNAKVVYLSSEKFTNEFINAIRDNKTAEFRAKYRNIDVLLIDDIQFLAGKEQTQEEFFHTFNALHEENKQIIISSDRPPKEIPTLEDRLRSRFEWGLITDITPPDLETRIAILRKKAKAEGLDIPNEVMLYIANQIDTNIRELEGALIRVVAYSSLINSDIDASLAADALKNIIPSSKPKVITIHAIQEQVGERYNVRLEEFTAKKRTKAIAFPRQIAMFLSRELTDFSLPKIGEEFGGRDHTTVIHAHEKISKLLSVDQDLQRDIDEIKERLKSF
;
A
#
# COMPACT_ATOMS: atom_id res chain seq x y z
N MET A 1 -41.08 -22.99 -13.45
CA MET A 1 -39.66 -22.61 -13.24
C MET A 1 -39.57 -22.06 -11.82
N GLU A 2 -38.86 -22.72 -10.93
CA GLU A 2 -38.61 -22.16 -9.59
C GLU A 2 -37.86 -20.83 -9.78
N ASN A 3 -38.28 -19.84 -9.01
CA ASN A 3 -37.64 -18.53 -9.05
C ASN A 3 -36.17 -18.67 -8.58
N ILE A 4 -35.20 -18.19 -9.33
CA ILE A 4 -33.76 -18.27 -9.03
C ILE A 4 -33.47 -17.76 -7.61
N GLN A 5 -34.23 -16.76 -7.16
CA GLN A 5 -34.15 -16.21 -5.80
C GLN A 5 -34.60 -17.23 -4.74
N ASP A 6 -35.63 -18.00 -5.02
CA ASP A 6 -36.11 -19.05 -4.10
C ASP A 6 -35.12 -20.21 -4.00
N LEU A 7 -34.47 -20.55 -5.12
CA LEU A 7 -33.38 -21.53 -5.15
C LEU A 7 -32.21 -21.08 -4.27
N TRP A 8 -31.75 -19.83 -4.47
CA TRP A 8 -30.65 -19.29 -3.69
C TRP A 8 -30.97 -19.21 -2.20
N LYS A 9 -32.19 -18.79 -1.85
CA LYS A 9 -32.67 -18.74 -0.47
C LYS A 9 -32.68 -20.13 0.21
N LYS A 10 -33.09 -21.17 -0.49
CA LYS A 10 -33.01 -22.56 0.01
C LYS A 10 -31.55 -22.99 0.20
N THR A 11 -30.68 -22.63 -0.73
CA THR A 11 -29.26 -22.94 -0.64
C THR A 11 -28.62 -22.22 0.54
N LEU A 12 -28.90 -20.94 0.75
CA LEU A 12 -28.43 -20.18 1.91
C LEU A 12 -28.89 -20.80 3.25
N GLN A 13 -30.15 -21.24 3.35
CA GLN A 13 -30.68 -21.93 4.54
C GLN A 13 -29.96 -23.26 4.82
N ALA A 14 -29.54 -23.95 3.78
CA ALA A 14 -28.76 -25.18 3.93
C ALA A 14 -27.32 -24.90 4.35
N ILE A 15 -26.70 -23.84 3.79
CA ILE A 15 -25.33 -23.40 4.14
C ILE A 15 -25.30 -22.87 5.58
N GLU A 16 -26.29 -22.11 6.01
CA GLU A 16 -26.37 -21.55 7.37
C GLU A 16 -26.26 -22.62 8.46
N LYS A 17 -26.68 -23.85 8.18
CA LYS A 17 -26.56 -24.99 9.11
C LYS A 17 -25.18 -25.64 9.13
N ARG A 18 -24.32 -25.30 8.18
CA ARG A 18 -22.99 -25.92 7.95
C ARG A 18 -21.81 -25.02 8.30
N ILE A 19 -22.07 -23.74 8.39
CA ILE A 19 -21.06 -22.76 8.75
C ILE A 19 -21.50 -21.98 9.98
N SER A 20 -20.57 -21.24 10.57
CA SER A 20 -20.89 -20.44 11.74
C SER A 20 -21.80 -19.28 11.42
N LYS A 21 -22.58 -18.88 12.39
CA LYS A 21 -23.44 -17.72 12.27
C LYS A 21 -22.67 -16.43 11.93
N PRO A 22 -21.50 -16.11 12.55
CA PRO A 22 -20.69 -14.97 12.14
C PRO A 22 -20.22 -15.05 10.69
N SER A 23 -19.75 -16.21 10.23
CA SER A 23 -19.31 -16.40 8.83
C SER A 23 -20.47 -16.26 7.85
N PHE A 24 -21.65 -16.80 8.20
CA PHE A 24 -22.83 -16.65 7.36
C PHE A 24 -23.29 -15.20 7.25
N ASP A 25 -23.39 -14.50 8.39
CA ASP A 25 -23.83 -13.10 8.43
C ASP A 25 -22.85 -12.16 7.71
N THR A 26 -21.55 -12.47 7.74
CA THR A 26 -20.51 -11.65 7.11
C THR A 26 -20.44 -11.85 5.59
N TRP A 27 -20.51 -13.09 5.11
CA TRP A 27 -20.15 -13.41 3.73
C TRP A 27 -21.32 -13.75 2.82
N LEU A 28 -22.33 -14.43 3.33
CA LEU A 28 -23.40 -15.04 2.53
C LEU A 28 -24.75 -14.36 2.67
N LYS A 29 -25.06 -13.82 3.84
CA LYS A 29 -26.37 -13.22 4.14
C LYS A 29 -26.81 -12.13 3.18
N ASN A 30 -25.84 -11.33 2.71
CA ASN A 30 -26.07 -10.18 1.83
C ASN A 30 -25.80 -10.51 0.35
N THR A 31 -25.77 -11.81 -0.02
CA THR A 31 -25.62 -12.24 -1.41
C THR A 31 -27.01 -12.53 -2.02
N GLN A 32 -27.14 -12.33 -3.33
CA GLN A 32 -28.38 -12.57 -4.07
C GLN A 32 -28.04 -13.32 -5.38
N ALA A 33 -28.98 -14.20 -5.82
CA ALA A 33 -28.87 -14.82 -7.13
C ALA A 33 -29.20 -13.77 -8.20
N TYR A 34 -28.32 -13.56 -9.15
CA TYR A 34 -28.50 -12.61 -10.23
C TYR A 34 -29.08 -13.25 -11.49
N ALA A 35 -28.49 -14.34 -11.95
CA ALA A 35 -28.88 -15.04 -13.15
C ALA A 35 -28.51 -16.52 -13.08
N LEU A 36 -29.17 -17.34 -13.92
CA LEU A 36 -28.76 -18.71 -14.21
C LEU A 36 -28.44 -18.79 -15.72
N GLU A 37 -27.17 -18.94 -16.05
CA GLU A 37 -26.66 -19.02 -17.42
C GLU A 37 -26.23 -20.46 -17.70
N GLU A 38 -26.98 -21.19 -18.51
CA GLU A 38 -26.77 -22.62 -18.79
C GLU A 38 -26.63 -23.43 -17.48
N ASP A 39 -25.41 -23.82 -17.11
CA ASP A 39 -25.09 -24.57 -15.87
C ASP A 39 -24.37 -23.73 -14.82
N THR A 40 -24.36 -22.40 -14.95
CA THR A 40 -23.68 -21.48 -14.03
C THR A 40 -24.66 -20.58 -13.30
N LEU A 41 -24.70 -20.66 -11.97
CA LEU A 41 -25.43 -19.73 -11.11
C LEU A 41 -24.56 -18.49 -10.85
N VAL A 42 -25.03 -17.35 -11.33
CA VAL A 42 -24.39 -16.05 -11.10
C VAL A 42 -24.94 -15.46 -9.81
N ILE A 43 -24.06 -15.18 -8.86
CA ILE A 43 -24.38 -14.71 -7.52
C ILE A 43 -23.78 -13.32 -7.33
N GLU A 44 -24.59 -12.38 -6.90
CA GLU A 44 -24.16 -11.03 -6.57
C GLU A 44 -23.60 -10.99 -5.14
N ALA A 45 -22.33 -10.58 -5.03
CA ALA A 45 -21.65 -10.38 -3.76
C ALA A 45 -21.70 -8.88 -3.37
N PRO A 46 -21.78 -8.56 -2.06
CA PRO A 46 -21.97 -7.18 -1.60
C PRO A 46 -20.76 -6.26 -1.92
N ASN A 47 -19.58 -6.82 -2.12
CA ASN A 47 -18.34 -6.08 -2.47
C ASN A 47 -17.28 -7.01 -3.06
N GLU A 48 -16.21 -6.42 -3.58
CA GLU A 48 -15.10 -7.12 -4.25
C GLU A 48 -14.38 -8.12 -3.34
N PHE A 49 -14.21 -7.74 -2.09
CA PHE A 49 -13.57 -8.60 -1.10
C PHE A 49 -14.43 -9.84 -0.78
N ALA A 50 -15.74 -9.65 -0.60
CA ALA A 50 -16.65 -10.76 -0.40
C ALA A 50 -16.71 -11.67 -1.62
N ARG A 51 -16.68 -11.12 -2.85
CA ARG A 51 -16.58 -11.89 -4.09
C ARG A 51 -15.35 -12.80 -4.09
N ASP A 52 -14.16 -12.20 -3.92
CA ASP A 52 -12.86 -12.92 -3.99
C ASP A 52 -12.77 -13.98 -2.88
N TRP A 53 -13.29 -13.67 -1.71
CA TRP A 53 -13.34 -14.62 -0.60
C TRP A 53 -14.32 -15.76 -0.83
N LEU A 54 -15.54 -15.50 -1.30
CA LEU A 54 -16.53 -16.51 -1.64
C LEU A 54 -16.02 -17.43 -2.76
N GLU A 55 -15.35 -16.86 -3.75
CA GLU A 55 -14.78 -17.60 -4.87
C GLU A 55 -13.64 -18.53 -4.41
N SER A 56 -12.77 -18.06 -3.53
CA SER A 56 -11.62 -18.83 -3.05
C SER A 56 -11.95 -19.84 -1.95
N SER A 57 -12.86 -19.49 -1.03
CA SER A 57 -13.05 -20.25 0.22
C SER A 57 -14.37 -21.02 0.29
N TYR A 58 -15.42 -20.57 -0.40
CA TYR A 58 -16.77 -21.14 -0.29
C TYR A 58 -17.32 -21.74 -1.58
N SER A 59 -16.64 -21.62 -2.71
CA SER A 59 -17.09 -22.13 -4.02
C SER A 59 -17.43 -23.60 -3.98
N SER A 60 -16.60 -24.42 -3.36
CA SER A 60 -16.83 -25.87 -3.22
C SER A 60 -18.05 -26.18 -2.36
N LEU A 61 -18.15 -25.54 -1.18
CA LEU A 61 -19.29 -25.73 -0.26
C LEU A 61 -20.60 -25.31 -0.90
N ILE A 62 -20.62 -24.20 -1.62
CA ILE A 62 -21.79 -23.68 -2.32
C ILE A 62 -22.19 -24.64 -3.46
N GLY A 63 -21.21 -25.09 -4.25
CA GLY A 63 -21.45 -26.06 -5.34
C GLY A 63 -22.03 -27.38 -4.84
N ASP A 64 -21.46 -27.92 -3.75
CA ASP A 64 -21.96 -29.17 -3.13
C ASP A 64 -23.38 -28.98 -2.56
N THR A 65 -23.65 -27.84 -1.94
CA THR A 65 -25.01 -27.56 -1.38
C THR A 65 -26.01 -27.29 -2.50
N LEU A 66 -25.63 -26.63 -3.60
CA LEU A 66 -26.47 -26.47 -4.77
C LEU A 66 -26.82 -27.82 -5.40
N TYR A 67 -25.88 -28.73 -5.48
CA TYR A 67 -26.12 -30.08 -5.96
C TYR A 67 -27.16 -30.85 -5.07
N GLU A 68 -27.04 -30.72 -3.78
CA GLU A 68 -28.02 -31.33 -2.85
C GLU A 68 -29.42 -30.74 -2.99
N VAL A 69 -29.55 -29.44 -3.26
CA VAL A 69 -30.82 -28.75 -3.36
C VAL A 69 -31.45 -28.95 -4.75
N THR A 70 -30.66 -29.03 -5.80
CA THR A 70 -31.15 -29.06 -7.20
C THR A 70 -31.08 -30.44 -7.86
N GLY A 71 -30.20 -31.33 -7.38
CA GLY A 71 -29.85 -32.58 -8.04
C GLY A 71 -28.93 -32.41 -9.27
N ASN A 72 -28.59 -31.18 -9.64
CA ASN A 72 -27.76 -30.84 -10.81
C ASN A 72 -26.44 -30.20 -10.34
N ARG A 73 -25.34 -30.50 -11.02
CA ARG A 73 -24.05 -29.82 -10.79
C ARG A 73 -24.09 -28.48 -11.48
N LEU A 74 -24.26 -27.41 -10.70
CA LEU A 74 -24.16 -26.04 -11.17
C LEU A 74 -22.78 -25.46 -10.78
N GLN A 75 -22.17 -24.74 -11.71
CA GLN A 75 -21.01 -23.89 -11.39
C GLN A 75 -21.49 -22.60 -10.73
N THR A 76 -20.63 -21.98 -9.95
CA THR A 76 -20.91 -20.69 -9.31
C THR A 76 -19.97 -19.62 -9.82
N LYS A 77 -20.52 -18.46 -10.14
CA LYS A 77 -19.78 -17.27 -10.54
C LYS A 77 -20.24 -16.10 -9.68
N PHE A 78 -19.29 -15.37 -9.09
CA PHE A 78 -19.62 -14.23 -8.25
C PHE A 78 -19.38 -12.93 -9.00
N ILE A 79 -20.34 -12.01 -8.93
CA ILE A 79 -20.27 -10.67 -9.52
C ILE A 79 -20.52 -9.62 -8.44
N ILE A 80 -20.21 -8.37 -8.75
CA ILE A 80 -20.51 -7.21 -7.92
C ILE A 80 -21.66 -6.44 -8.55
N PRO A 81 -22.59 -5.86 -7.75
CA PRO A 81 -23.66 -5.01 -8.28
C PRO A 81 -23.08 -3.85 -9.09
N GLU A 82 -23.34 -3.80 -10.39
CA GLU A 82 -23.23 -2.57 -11.15
C GLU A 82 -24.41 -1.69 -10.73
N PHE A 83 -24.15 -0.53 -10.15
CA PHE A 83 -25.18 0.47 -9.88
C PHE A 83 -25.83 0.87 -11.22
N GLN A 84 -26.98 0.28 -11.55
CA GLN A 84 -27.83 0.76 -12.63
C GLN A 84 -28.49 2.05 -12.17
N GLN A 85 -28.05 3.16 -12.75
CA GLN A 85 -28.94 4.32 -12.83
C GLN A 85 -30.06 3.95 -13.80
N GLU A 86 -31.30 3.97 -13.29
CA GLU A 86 -32.51 3.81 -14.10
C GLU A 86 -32.56 4.93 -15.16
N GLU A 87 -32.30 4.58 -16.42
CA GLU A 87 -32.78 5.32 -17.55
C GLU A 87 -33.86 4.49 -18.24
N GLU A 88 -35.12 4.93 -18.12
CA GLU A 88 -36.22 4.49 -18.99
C GLU A 88 -35.89 4.83 -20.43
N VAL A 89 -35.57 3.82 -21.25
CA VAL A 89 -35.48 3.98 -22.69
C VAL A 89 -36.50 3.09 -23.37
N ILE A 90 -37.47 3.80 -24.00
CA ILE A 90 -38.51 3.32 -24.89
C ILE A 90 -37.92 2.43 -25.99
N ARG A 91 -38.41 1.18 -26.12
CA ARG A 91 -38.03 0.23 -27.16
C ARG A 91 -38.64 0.60 -28.49
N GLN A 92 -37.82 0.84 -29.50
CA GLN A 92 -38.17 0.67 -30.92
C GLN A 92 -37.16 -0.29 -31.59
N PRO A 93 -37.61 -1.15 -32.53
CA PRO A 93 -36.76 -2.20 -33.09
C PRO A 93 -35.88 -1.72 -34.21
N MET A 94 -34.60 -2.05 -34.18
CA MET A 94 -33.64 -1.76 -35.25
C MET A 94 -33.25 -2.99 -36.08
N PRO A 95 -32.93 -2.83 -37.34
CA PRO A 95 -32.56 -3.92 -38.26
C PRO A 95 -31.07 -4.28 -38.13
N LYS A 96 -30.80 -5.58 -38.32
CA LYS A 96 -29.45 -6.16 -38.37
C LYS A 96 -28.59 -5.58 -39.48
N LYS A 97 -27.37 -5.11 -39.17
CA LYS A 97 -26.26 -5.07 -40.14
C LYS A 97 -24.87 -5.17 -39.46
N ALA A 98 -24.16 -6.16 -39.96
CA ALA A 98 -22.72 -6.28 -40.18
C ALA A 98 -21.69 -5.89 -39.11
N ALA A 99 -20.87 -6.89 -38.75
CA ALA A 99 -19.71 -6.81 -37.91
C ALA A 99 -18.67 -5.75 -38.32
N VAL A 100 -18.40 -4.83 -37.42
CA VAL A 100 -17.16 -4.05 -37.43
C VAL A 100 -16.52 -4.30 -36.07
N LYS A 101 -15.28 -4.76 -36.08
CA LYS A 101 -14.45 -4.85 -34.89
C LYS A 101 -14.11 -3.42 -34.45
N ASP A 102 -14.91 -2.87 -33.53
CA ASP A 102 -14.51 -1.66 -32.81
C ASP A 102 -13.79 -2.09 -31.51
N THR A 103 -12.54 -1.70 -31.44
CA THR A 103 -11.83 -1.62 -30.16
C THR A 103 -12.64 -0.72 -29.24
N LEU A 104 -13.26 -1.32 -28.23
CA LEU A 104 -13.96 -0.61 -27.15
C LEU A 104 -13.00 0.41 -26.53
N ALA A 105 -13.21 1.68 -26.82
CA ALA A 105 -12.58 2.77 -26.08
C ALA A 105 -13.12 2.68 -24.65
N GLU A 106 -12.25 2.27 -23.71
CA GLU A 106 -12.57 2.29 -22.28
C GLU A 106 -13.06 3.68 -21.89
N SER A 107 -14.20 3.78 -21.26
CA SER A 107 -14.72 5.07 -20.80
C SER A 107 -13.74 5.66 -19.76
N PRO A 108 -13.50 6.98 -19.72
CA PRO A 108 -12.57 7.59 -18.75
C PRO A 108 -12.84 7.20 -17.28
N LYS A 109 -14.11 6.98 -16.91
CA LYS A 109 -14.51 6.51 -15.57
C LYS A 109 -14.07 5.06 -15.29
N SER A 110 -13.92 4.19 -16.29
CA SER A 110 -13.48 2.81 -16.09
C SER A 110 -12.00 2.66 -15.73
N MET A 111 -11.20 3.70 -15.93
CA MET A 111 -9.78 3.72 -15.58
C MET A 111 -9.52 4.11 -14.12
N LEU A 112 -10.52 4.65 -13.42
CA LEU A 112 -10.41 5.11 -12.04
C LEU A 112 -11.05 4.12 -11.07
N ASN A 113 -10.38 3.86 -9.94
CA ASN A 113 -10.95 3.03 -8.89
C ASN A 113 -12.06 3.80 -8.17
N SER A 114 -13.29 3.31 -8.24
CA SER A 114 -14.48 3.94 -7.64
C SER A 114 -14.41 4.09 -6.10
N LYS A 115 -13.56 3.30 -5.42
CA LYS A 115 -13.35 3.38 -3.97
C LYS A 115 -12.44 4.57 -3.57
N TYR A 116 -11.69 5.15 -4.50
CA TYR A 116 -10.68 6.18 -4.21
C TYR A 116 -11.23 7.57 -4.53
N THR A 117 -12.05 8.10 -3.64
CA THR A 117 -12.61 9.47 -3.72
C THR A 117 -12.07 10.32 -2.57
N PHE A 118 -12.24 11.64 -2.64
CA PHE A 118 -11.92 12.52 -1.51
C PHE A 118 -12.73 12.18 -0.25
N ASP A 119 -13.99 11.77 -0.41
CA ASP A 119 -14.86 11.39 0.70
C ASP A 119 -14.38 10.14 1.43
N THR A 120 -13.75 9.22 0.72
CA THR A 120 -13.19 7.98 1.31
C THR A 120 -11.78 8.17 1.84
N PHE A 121 -11.10 9.26 1.51
CA PHE A 121 -9.79 9.58 2.04
C PHE A 121 -9.86 10.05 3.51
N VAL A 122 -8.94 9.60 4.37
CA VAL A 122 -8.85 10.03 5.77
C VAL A 122 -7.75 11.07 5.91
N ILE A 123 -8.14 12.27 6.35
CA ILE A 123 -7.22 13.39 6.53
C ILE A 123 -6.58 13.32 7.92
N GLY A 124 -5.26 13.38 7.97
CA GLY A 124 -4.45 13.46 9.18
C GLY A 124 -3.35 14.50 9.06
N SER A 125 -2.51 14.59 10.11
CA SER A 125 -1.40 15.56 10.15
C SER A 125 -0.42 15.37 8.99
N GLY A 126 -0.13 14.11 8.62
CA GLY A 126 0.86 13.75 7.60
C GLY A 126 0.41 13.87 6.15
N ASN A 127 -0.88 14.17 5.87
CA ASN A 127 -1.40 14.24 4.50
C ASN A 127 -2.32 15.43 4.22
N ARG A 128 -2.57 16.28 5.23
CA ARG A 128 -3.50 17.41 5.11
C ARG A 128 -3.12 18.37 4.00
N PHE A 129 -1.85 18.68 3.85
CA PHE A 129 -1.37 19.59 2.82
C PHE A 129 -1.53 18.98 1.42
N ALA A 130 -1.15 17.70 1.25
CA ALA A 130 -1.33 16.98 -0.01
C ALA A 130 -2.82 16.88 -0.40
N HIS A 131 -3.71 16.60 0.56
CA HIS A 131 -5.15 16.57 0.34
C HIS A 131 -5.67 17.94 -0.09
N ALA A 132 -5.32 19.03 0.61
CA ALA A 132 -5.76 20.40 0.27
C ALA A 132 -5.27 20.83 -1.11
N ALA A 133 -4.01 20.52 -1.46
CA ALA A 133 -3.45 20.79 -2.79
C ALA A 133 -4.18 20.00 -3.88
N SER A 134 -4.48 18.72 -3.62
CA SER A 134 -5.22 17.86 -4.53
C SER A 134 -6.64 18.37 -4.80
N LEU A 135 -7.33 18.81 -3.75
CA LEU A 135 -8.67 19.38 -3.88
C LEU A 135 -8.64 20.69 -4.67
N ALA A 136 -7.71 21.59 -4.37
CA ALA A 136 -7.56 22.85 -5.11
C ALA A 136 -7.29 22.64 -6.60
N VAL A 137 -6.48 21.62 -6.96
CA VAL A 137 -6.22 21.25 -8.36
C VAL A 137 -7.46 20.63 -9.00
N ALA A 138 -8.23 19.83 -8.27
CA ALA A 138 -9.46 19.24 -8.78
C ALA A 138 -10.55 20.30 -9.05
N GLU A 139 -10.66 21.31 -8.18
CA GLU A 139 -11.61 22.42 -8.32
C GLU A 139 -11.24 23.39 -9.45
N ALA A 140 -9.94 23.62 -9.67
CA ALA A 140 -9.46 24.57 -10.68
C ALA A 140 -8.26 23.97 -11.47
N PRO A 141 -8.51 22.99 -12.37
CA PRO A 141 -7.45 22.36 -13.13
C PRO A 141 -6.64 23.37 -13.96
N ALA A 142 -5.33 23.20 -13.97
CA ALA A 142 -4.31 24.03 -14.61
C ALA A 142 -4.23 25.50 -14.11
N LYS A 143 -5.06 25.90 -13.15
CA LYS A 143 -5.07 27.27 -12.60
C LYS A 143 -4.46 27.36 -11.21
N ALA A 144 -4.66 26.34 -10.36
CA ALA A 144 -4.13 26.36 -9.00
C ALA A 144 -2.63 26.02 -8.99
N TYR A 145 -2.31 24.77 -9.30
CA TYR A 145 -0.91 24.28 -9.30
C TYR A 145 -0.71 23.32 -10.48
N ASN A 146 0.28 23.58 -11.34
CA ASN A 146 0.57 22.72 -12.49
C ASN A 146 2.08 22.70 -12.81
N PRO A 147 2.77 21.53 -12.67
CA PRO A 147 2.22 20.26 -12.20
C PRO A 147 1.95 20.25 -10.68
N LEU A 148 1.13 19.29 -10.22
CA LEU A 148 1.08 18.85 -8.83
C LEU A 148 1.93 17.60 -8.69
N PHE A 149 2.97 17.65 -7.87
CA PHE A 149 3.84 16.51 -7.58
C PHE A 149 3.61 16.02 -6.16
N ILE A 150 3.13 14.76 -6.01
CA ILE A 150 2.83 14.15 -4.71
C ILE A 150 3.83 13.05 -4.46
N TYR A 151 4.62 13.14 -3.39
CA TYR A 151 5.57 12.10 -3.05
C TYR A 151 5.39 11.58 -1.62
N GLY A 152 5.99 10.42 -1.35
CA GLY A 152 5.94 9.78 -0.03
C GLY A 152 6.08 8.27 -0.13
N GLY A 153 6.28 7.61 0.98
CA GLY A 153 6.48 6.16 1.06
C GLY A 153 5.40 5.34 0.36
N VAL A 154 5.69 4.05 0.18
CA VAL A 154 4.74 3.10 -0.43
C VAL A 154 3.50 2.95 0.45
N GLY A 155 2.31 2.91 -0.17
CA GLY A 155 1.05 2.64 0.55
C GLY A 155 0.51 3.77 1.41
N LEU A 156 0.98 5.03 1.25
CA LEU A 156 0.52 6.18 2.04
C LEU A 156 -0.71 6.91 1.47
N GLY A 157 -1.23 6.49 0.31
CA GLY A 157 -2.45 7.06 -0.26
C GLY A 157 -2.24 8.03 -1.44
N LYS A 158 -1.04 8.11 -2.04
CA LYS A 158 -0.77 8.93 -3.24
C LYS A 158 -1.75 8.62 -4.37
N THR A 159 -1.84 7.36 -4.75
CA THR A 159 -2.77 6.87 -5.78
C THR A 159 -4.23 7.19 -5.44
N HIS A 160 -4.63 7.10 -4.16
CA HIS A 160 -5.97 7.46 -3.72
C HIS A 160 -6.29 8.95 -4.01
N LEU A 161 -5.39 9.87 -3.66
CA LEU A 161 -5.58 11.29 -3.97
C LEU A 161 -5.64 11.55 -5.46
N MET A 162 -4.81 10.88 -6.27
CA MET A 162 -4.84 11.01 -7.73
C MET A 162 -6.20 10.58 -8.31
N HIS A 163 -6.71 9.42 -7.91
CA HIS A 163 -8.04 8.98 -8.32
C HIS A 163 -9.14 9.92 -7.81
N GLY A 164 -9.01 10.44 -6.58
CA GLY A 164 -9.90 11.45 -6.02
C GLY A 164 -9.98 12.71 -6.90
N ILE A 165 -8.84 13.21 -7.38
CA ILE A 165 -8.79 14.32 -8.34
C ILE A 165 -9.54 13.94 -9.63
N GLY A 166 -9.25 12.76 -10.18
CA GLY A 166 -9.87 12.29 -11.42
C GLY A 166 -11.39 12.17 -11.30
N HIS A 167 -11.90 11.59 -10.23
CA HIS A 167 -13.34 11.48 -9.96
C HIS A 167 -13.98 12.86 -9.81
N TYR A 168 -13.39 13.74 -9.01
CA TYR A 168 -13.92 15.08 -8.81
C TYR A 168 -14.04 15.87 -10.13
N VAL A 169 -13.00 15.82 -10.97
CA VAL A 169 -13.02 16.50 -12.28
C VAL A 169 -14.11 15.93 -13.18
N LEU A 170 -14.26 14.59 -13.26
CA LEU A 170 -15.29 13.95 -14.10
C LEU A 170 -16.71 14.17 -13.58
N ASP A 171 -16.90 14.32 -12.28
CA ASP A 171 -18.22 14.58 -11.68
C ASP A 171 -18.68 16.03 -11.96
N HIS A 172 -17.73 16.97 -12.01
CA HIS A 172 -18.03 18.38 -12.31
C HIS A 172 -17.96 18.73 -13.82
N ASN A 173 -17.19 17.95 -14.59
CA ASN A 173 -17.08 18.08 -16.03
C ASN A 173 -17.06 16.70 -16.69
N PRO A 174 -18.23 16.10 -17.00
CA PRO A 174 -18.30 14.76 -17.59
C PRO A 174 -17.62 14.60 -18.95
N ASN A 175 -17.39 15.71 -19.66
CA ASN A 175 -16.73 15.72 -20.97
C ASN A 175 -15.21 15.86 -20.87
N ALA A 176 -14.66 16.05 -19.69
CA ALA A 176 -13.22 16.15 -19.48
C ALA A 176 -12.53 14.82 -19.83
N LYS A 177 -11.43 14.91 -20.55
CA LYS A 177 -10.58 13.76 -20.89
C LYS A 177 -9.57 13.58 -19.77
N VAL A 178 -9.90 12.76 -18.78
CA VAL A 178 -9.02 12.39 -17.67
C VAL A 178 -8.37 11.05 -18.00
N VAL A 179 -7.04 11.00 -17.93
CA VAL A 179 -6.26 9.77 -18.15
C VAL A 179 -5.42 9.49 -16.93
N TYR A 180 -5.62 8.30 -16.36
CA TYR A 180 -4.77 7.75 -15.29
C TYR A 180 -3.97 6.57 -15.84
N LEU A 181 -2.67 6.56 -15.57
CA LEU A 181 -1.80 5.44 -15.86
C LEU A 181 -0.55 5.44 -14.97
N SER A 182 0.06 4.26 -14.81
CA SER A 182 1.41 4.18 -14.23
C SER A 182 2.46 4.56 -15.26
N SER A 183 3.61 5.05 -14.80
CA SER A 183 4.74 5.33 -15.70
C SER A 183 5.29 4.06 -16.38
N GLU A 184 5.09 2.90 -15.77
CA GLU A 184 5.40 1.61 -16.39
C GLU A 184 4.46 1.33 -17.57
N LYS A 185 3.15 1.54 -17.43
CA LYS A 185 2.17 1.40 -18.53
C LYS A 185 2.50 2.38 -19.67
N PHE A 186 2.83 3.64 -19.35
CA PHE A 186 3.28 4.63 -20.34
C PHE A 186 4.50 4.13 -21.12
N THR A 187 5.52 3.60 -20.41
CA THR A 187 6.71 3.02 -21.03
C THR A 187 6.38 1.87 -21.96
N ASN A 188 5.57 0.92 -21.51
CA ASN A 188 5.22 -0.27 -22.29
C ASN A 188 4.39 0.09 -23.53
N GLU A 189 3.45 1.01 -23.42
CA GLU A 189 2.68 1.50 -24.56
C GLU A 189 3.56 2.25 -25.57
N PHE A 190 4.53 3.05 -25.09
CA PHE A 190 5.48 3.74 -25.97
C PHE A 190 6.38 2.77 -26.72
N ILE A 191 6.95 1.77 -26.04
CA ILE A 191 7.76 0.72 -26.68
C ILE A 191 6.96 -0.03 -27.76
N ASN A 192 5.72 -0.38 -27.44
CA ASN A 192 4.83 -1.05 -28.41
C ASN A 192 4.51 -0.13 -29.59
N ALA A 193 4.28 1.16 -29.36
CA ALA A 193 4.00 2.12 -30.41
C ALA A 193 5.21 2.31 -31.37
N ILE A 194 6.44 2.25 -30.86
CA ILE A 194 7.65 2.26 -31.68
C ILE A 194 7.71 0.99 -32.53
N ARG A 195 7.54 -0.17 -31.92
CA ARG A 195 7.60 -1.48 -32.58
C ARG A 195 6.57 -1.60 -33.72
N ASP A 196 5.36 -1.07 -33.47
CA ASP A 196 4.23 -1.18 -34.41
C ASP A 196 4.13 0.03 -35.37
N ASN A 197 5.11 0.96 -35.37
CA ASN A 197 5.12 2.22 -36.15
C ASN A 197 3.89 3.12 -35.88
N LYS A 198 3.37 3.14 -34.64
CA LYS A 198 2.17 3.88 -34.21
C LYS A 198 2.47 5.04 -33.25
N THR A 199 3.67 5.60 -33.32
CA THR A 199 4.08 6.70 -32.40
C THR A 199 3.19 7.95 -32.54
N ALA A 200 2.64 8.21 -33.73
CA ALA A 200 1.71 9.31 -33.94
C ALA A 200 0.37 9.10 -33.20
N GLU A 201 -0.17 7.86 -33.18
CA GLU A 201 -1.37 7.50 -32.43
C GLU A 201 -1.13 7.62 -30.91
N PHE A 202 0.03 7.16 -30.43
CA PHE A 202 0.45 7.29 -29.03
C PHE A 202 0.50 8.75 -28.60
N ARG A 203 1.15 9.61 -29.40
CA ARG A 203 1.20 11.05 -29.11
C ARG A 203 -0.18 11.69 -29.14
N ALA A 204 -1.03 11.35 -30.09
CA ALA A 204 -2.41 11.83 -30.15
C ALA A 204 -3.21 11.42 -28.90
N LYS A 205 -3.02 10.18 -28.41
CA LYS A 205 -3.67 9.66 -27.21
C LYS A 205 -3.33 10.46 -25.96
N TYR A 206 -2.04 10.78 -25.74
CA TYR A 206 -1.57 11.37 -24.47
C TYR A 206 -1.42 12.90 -24.51
N ARG A 207 -1.44 13.53 -25.68
CA ARG A 207 -1.33 14.99 -25.79
C ARG A 207 -2.67 15.71 -26.00
N ASN A 208 -3.79 14.97 -26.24
CA ASN A 208 -5.13 15.54 -26.43
C ASN A 208 -6.05 15.23 -25.23
N ILE A 209 -5.57 15.40 -24.01
CA ILE A 209 -6.29 15.14 -22.77
C ILE A 209 -6.34 16.42 -21.93
N ASP A 210 -7.27 16.50 -20.99
CA ASP A 210 -7.44 17.66 -20.14
C ASP A 210 -6.72 17.49 -18.79
N VAL A 211 -6.64 16.26 -18.28
CA VAL A 211 -5.97 15.93 -17.03
C VAL A 211 -5.15 14.65 -17.20
N LEU A 212 -3.86 14.74 -16.95
CA LEU A 212 -2.93 13.60 -16.89
C LEU A 212 -2.62 13.26 -15.43
N LEU A 213 -2.94 12.02 -15.04
CA LEU A 213 -2.59 11.44 -13.74
C LEU A 213 -1.56 10.33 -14.01
N ILE A 214 -0.28 10.61 -13.71
CA ILE A 214 0.78 9.62 -13.90
C ILE A 214 1.35 9.16 -12.56
N ASP A 215 1.19 7.87 -12.29
CA ASP A 215 1.57 7.26 -11.01
C ASP A 215 2.96 6.64 -11.11
N ASP A 216 3.68 6.71 -9.97
CA ASP A 216 4.99 6.08 -9.77
C ASP A 216 6.04 6.48 -10.82
N ILE A 217 6.25 7.79 -10.99
CA ILE A 217 7.15 8.36 -12.01
C ILE A 217 8.60 7.88 -11.88
N GLN A 218 9.02 7.41 -10.71
CA GLN A 218 10.37 6.87 -10.47
C GLN A 218 10.70 5.68 -11.39
N PHE A 219 9.73 4.97 -11.92
CA PHE A 219 9.98 3.87 -12.88
C PHE A 219 10.43 4.33 -14.28
N LEU A 220 10.45 5.64 -14.55
CA LEU A 220 11.14 6.19 -15.72
C LEU A 220 12.67 6.25 -15.55
N ALA A 221 13.19 6.08 -14.34
CA ALA A 221 14.62 6.09 -14.06
C ALA A 221 15.38 5.12 -14.98
N GLY A 222 16.46 5.60 -15.62
CA GLY A 222 17.29 4.80 -16.53
C GLY A 222 16.68 4.53 -17.92
N LYS A 223 15.50 5.09 -18.25
CA LYS A 223 14.83 4.87 -19.54
C LYS A 223 14.86 6.14 -20.40
N GLU A 224 16.03 6.51 -20.92
CA GLU A 224 16.28 7.79 -21.61
C GLU A 224 15.24 8.10 -22.70
N GLN A 225 14.97 7.19 -23.63
CA GLN A 225 14.00 7.40 -24.72
C GLN A 225 12.57 7.64 -24.19
N THR A 226 12.18 6.96 -23.13
CA THR A 226 10.86 7.17 -22.51
C THR A 226 10.81 8.50 -21.76
N GLN A 227 11.88 8.89 -21.08
CA GLN A 227 11.99 10.20 -20.45
C GLN A 227 11.89 11.32 -21.48
N GLU A 228 12.52 11.17 -22.64
CA GLU A 228 12.40 12.13 -23.74
C GLU A 228 10.97 12.27 -24.26
N GLU A 229 10.28 11.17 -24.55
CA GLU A 229 8.89 11.21 -25.02
C GLU A 229 7.96 11.77 -23.94
N PHE A 230 8.21 11.43 -22.68
CA PHE A 230 7.44 12.00 -21.55
C PHE A 230 7.68 13.51 -21.42
N PHE A 231 8.90 13.98 -21.59
CA PHE A 231 9.23 15.40 -21.57
C PHE A 231 8.46 16.17 -22.67
N HIS A 232 8.39 15.63 -23.88
CA HIS A 232 7.60 16.24 -24.96
C HIS A 232 6.10 16.20 -24.67
N THR A 233 5.59 15.12 -24.09
CA THR A 233 4.18 15.02 -23.68
C THR A 233 3.84 16.02 -22.57
N PHE A 234 4.72 16.14 -21.56
CA PHE A 234 4.58 17.12 -20.50
C PHE A 234 4.51 18.54 -21.06
N ASN A 235 5.46 18.92 -21.91
CA ASN A 235 5.48 20.27 -22.48
C ASN A 235 4.22 20.57 -23.30
N ALA A 236 3.79 19.65 -24.16
CA ALA A 236 2.58 19.81 -24.98
C ALA A 236 1.33 20.07 -24.10
N LEU A 237 1.17 19.28 -23.02
CA LEU A 237 0.05 19.45 -22.09
C LEU A 237 0.16 20.76 -21.29
N HIS A 238 1.35 21.09 -20.80
CA HIS A 238 1.56 22.29 -20.01
C HIS A 238 1.34 23.57 -20.82
N GLU A 239 1.82 23.63 -22.06
CA GLU A 239 1.64 24.75 -23.00
C GLU A 239 0.16 24.96 -23.38
N GLU A 240 -0.63 23.87 -23.44
CA GLU A 240 -2.07 23.91 -23.68
C GLU A 240 -2.90 24.17 -22.41
N ASN A 241 -2.27 24.49 -21.28
CA ASN A 241 -2.91 24.65 -19.97
C ASN A 241 -3.74 23.42 -19.56
N LYS A 242 -3.21 22.22 -19.76
CA LYS A 242 -3.78 20.96 -19.28
C LYS A 242 -3.15 20.59 -17.94
N GLN A 243 -3.93 20.00 -17.04
CA GLN A 243 -3.47 19.67 -15.71
C GLN A 243 -2.62 18.40 -15.72
N ILE A 244 -1.47 18.45 -15.03
CA ILE A 244 -0.57 17.32 -14.84
C ILE A 244 -0.45 17.03 -13.35
N ILE A 245 -0.69 15.79 -12.94
CA ILE A 245 -0.49 15.31 -11.58
C ILE A 245 0.47 14.12 -11.65
N ILE A 246 1.48 14.16 -10.79
CA ILE A 246 2.58 13.17 -10.77
C ILE A 246 2.70 12.60 -9.36
N SER A 247 2.82 11.28 -9.23
CA SER A 247 3.21 10.67 -7.97
C SER A 247 4.60 10.04 -8.03
N SER A 248 5.24 9.94 -6.85
CA SER A 248 6.55 9.29 -6.69
C SER A 248 6.71 8.71 -5.27
N ASP A 249 7.63 7.77 -5.12
CA ASP A 249 8.05 7.29 -3.79
C ASP A 249 9.03 8.26 -3.09
N ARG A 250 9.60 9.23 -3.85
CA ARG A 250 10.61 10.19 -3.37
C ARG A 250 10.52 11.53 -4.12
N PRO A 251 11.12 12.62 -3.60
CA PRO A 251 11.11 13.92 -4.26
C PRO A 251 11.90 13.89 -5.58
N PRO A 252 11.64 14.82 -6.53
CA PRO A 252 12.28 14.83 -7.85
C PRO A 252 13.82 14.79 -7.82
N LYS A 253 14.44 15.45 -6.83
CA LYS A 253 15.91 15.49 -6.65
C LYS A 253 16.53 14.14 -6.32
N GLU A 254 15.77 13.25 -5.72
CA GLU A 254 16.22 11.93 -5.25
C GLU A 254 15.93 10.80 -6.24
N ILE A 255 15.24 11.09 -7.35
CA ILE A 255 14.99 10.09 -8.40
C ILE A 255 16.31 9.88 -9.16
N PRO A 256 16.93 8.68 -9.07
CA PRO A 256 18.20 8.43 -9.73
C PRO A 256 18.02 8.45 -11.26
N THR A 257 19.06 8.91 -11.97
CA THR A 257 19.08 8.93 -13.45
C THR A 257 17.90 9.67 -14.13
N LEU A 258 17.21 10.52 -13.38
CA LEU A 258 16.21 11.43 -13.95
C LEU A 258 16.92 12.60 -14.63
N GLU A 259 16.57 12.86 -15.90
CA GLU A 259 17.11 13.97 -16.65
C GLU A 259 16.82 15.33 -15.99
N ASP A 260 17.81 16.22 -15.96
CA ASP A 260 17.71 17.54 -15.34
C ASP A 260 16.55 18.38 -15.88
N ARG A 261 16.25 18.24 -17.19
CA ARG A 261 15.12 18.93 -17.82
C ARG A 261 13.78 18.47 -17.27
N LEU A 262 13.59 17.16 -17.02
CA LEU A 262 12.36 16.63 -16.40
C LEU A 262 12.28 17.01 -14.94
N ARG A 263 13.39 16.89 -14.20
CA ARG A 263 13.45 17.32 -12.80
C ARG A 263 13.03 18.77 -12.64
N SER A 264 13.56 19.67 -13.46
CA SER A 264 13.19 21.09 -13.47
C SER A 264 11.70 21.30 -13.75
N ARG A 265 11.09 20.49 -14.64
CA ARG A 265 9.65 20.56 -14.92
C ARG A 265 8.80 20.10 -13.75
N PHE A 266 9.22 19.05 -13.04
CA PHE A 266 8.51 18.54 -11.86
C PHE A 266 8.57 19.53 -10.69
N GLU A 267 9.68 20.28 -10.58
CA GLU A 267 9.89 21.32 -9.56
C GLU A 267 9.19 22.66 -9.89
N TRP A 268 8.70 22.85 -11.10
CA TRP A 268 8.09 24.10 -11.51
C TRP A 268 6.74 24.38 -10.82
N GLY A 269 5.98 23.33 -10.49
CA GLY A 269 4.67 23.43 -9.84
C GLY A 269 4.74 23.32 -8.32
N LEU A 270 3.72 22.70 -7.74
CA LEU A 270 3.64 22.44 -6.31
C LEU A 270 4.13 21.01 -6.02
N ILE A 271 5.11 20.88 -5.13
CA ILE A 271 5.56 19.61 -4.58
C ILE A 271 4.98 19.46 -3.18
N THR A 272 4.36 18.31 -2.90
CA THR A 272 3.81 17.99 -1.59
C THR A 272 4.15 16.57 -1.19
N ASP A 273 4.39 16.37 0.10
CA ASP A 273 4.72 15.08 0.68
C ASP A 273 3.53 14.45 1.42
N ILE A 274 3.57 13.14 1.52
CA ILE A 274 2.71 12.35 2.41
C ILE A 274 3.60 11.54 3.33
N THR A 275 3.47 11.79 4.63
CA THR A 275 4.20 11.06 5.69
C THR A 275 3.33 9.98 6.34
N PRO A 276 3.93 8.99 7.03
CA PRO A 276 3.17 7.97 7.73
C PRO A 276 2.13 8.57 8.69
N PRO A 277 0.92 7.98 8.74
CA PRO A 277 -0.16 8.50 9.58
C PRO A 277 0.13 8.28 11.07
N ASP A 278 -0.28 9.24 11.91
CA ASP A 278 -0.30 9.10 13.36
C ASP A 278 -1.32 8.03 13.82
N LEU A 279 -1.26 7.65 15.08
CA LEU A 279 -2.11 6.59 15.65
C LEU A 279 -3.61 6.87 15.46
N GLU A 280 -4.02 8.11 15.68
CA GLU A 280 -5.42 8.52 15.56
C GLU A 280 -5.90 8.40 14.10
N THR A 281 -5.08 8.83 13.17
CA THR A 281 -5.34 8.70 11.73
C THR A 281 -5.41 7.23 11.32
N ARG A 282 -4.52 6.37 11.82
CA ARG A 282 -4.57 4.92 11.55
C ARG A 282 -5.86 4.28 12.03
N ILE A 283 -6.30 4.60 13.24
CA ILE A 283 -7.59 4.10 13.78
C ILE A 283 -8.77 4.61 12.92
N ALA A 284 -8.73 5.88 12.50
CA ALA A 284 -9.77 6.44 11.64
C ALA A 284 -9.82 5.75 10.26
N ILE A 285 -8.67 5.40 9.68
CA ILE A 285 -8.57 4.63 8.43
C ILE A 285 -9.19 3.24 8.60
N LEU A 286 -8.80 2.49 9.65
CA LEU A 286 -9.36 1.18 9.95
C LEU A 286 -10.87 1.23 10.14
N ARG A 287 -11.37 2.22 10.90
CA ARG A 287 -12.80 2.40 11.14
C ARG A 287 -13.56 2.71 9.85
N LYS A 288 -13.00 3.58 9.00
CA LYS A 288 -13.60 3.92 7.71
C LYS A 288 -13.64 2.72 6.77
N LYS A 289 -12.57 1.94 6.74
CA LYS A 289 -12.47 0.69 5.97
C LYS A 289 -13.46 -0.35 6.45
N ALA A 290 -13.52 -0.62 7.76
CA ALA A 290 -14.48 -1.56 8.34
C ALA A 290 -15.93 -1.16 8.00
N LYS A 291 -16.27 0.13 8.14
CA LYS A 291 -17.59 0.64 7.80
C LYS A 291 -17.92 0.47 6.31
N ALA A 292 -16.98 0.76 5.41
CA ALA A 292 -17.17 0.60 3.96
C ALA A 292 -17.38 -0.85 3.55
N GLU A 293 -16.80 -1.81 4.27
CA GLU A 293 -16.94 -3.26 4.04
C GLU A 293 -18.10 -3.87 4.87
N GLY A 294 -18.85 -3.04 5.62
CA GLY A 294 -19.98 -3.52 6.45
C GLY A 294 -19.57 -4.38 7.65
N LEU A 295 -18.32 -4.23 8.11
CA LEU A 295 -17.74 -5.02 9.20
C LEU A 295 -17.93 -4.30 10.55
N ASP A 296 -18.40 -5.04 11.56
CA ASP A 296 -18.46 -4.57 12.95
C ASP A 296 -17.23 -5.07 13.71
N ILE A 297 -16.25 -4.20 13.85
CA ILE A 297 -14.94 -4.50 14.47
C ILE A 297 -14.83 -3.74 15.80
N PRO A 298 -14.55 -4.42 16.92
CA PRO A 298 -14.36 -3.78 18.22
C PRO A 298 -13.22 -2.75 18.19
N ASN A 299 -13.40 -1.63 18.92
CA ASN A 299 -12.39 -0.56 18.97
C ASN A 299 -11.04 -1.03 19.53
N GLU A 300 -11.03 -2.00 20.45
CA GLU A 300 -9.81 -2.60 21.00
C GLU A 300 -8.98 -3.32 19.92
N VAL A 301 -9.63 -3.99 18.99
CA VAL A 301 -8.98 -4.66 17.84
C VAL A 301 -8.38 -3.62 16.89
N MET A 302 -9.13 -2.55 16.57
CA MET A 302 -8.62 -1.46 15.74
C MET A 302 -7.41 -0.78 16.39
N LEU A 303 -7.47 -0.54 17.70
CA LEU A 303 -6.36 0.02 18.46
C LEU A 303 -5.15 -0.94 18.47
N TYR A 304 -5.38 -2.24 18.63
CA TYR A 304 -4.33 -3.25 18.58
C TYR A 304 -3.63 -3.23 17.20
N ILE A 305 -4.39 -3.33 16.10
CA ILE A 305 -3.84 -3.31 14.74
C ILE A 305 -3.05 -2.01 14.49
N ALA A 306 -3.65 -0.86 14.84
CA ALA A 306 -3.03 0.45 14.65
C ALA A 306 -1.73 0.64 15.44
N ASN A 307 -1.58 0.02 16.61
CA ASN A 307 -0.35 0.06 17.39
C ASN A 307 0.75 -0.85 16.83
N GLN A 308 0.37 -1.93 16.17
CA GLN A 308 1.33 -2.90 15.63
C GLN A 308 1.87 -2.50 14.26
N ILE A 309 1.09 -1.76 13.45
CA ILE A 309 1.44 -1.40 12.08
C ILE A 309 1.46 0.13 11.96
N ASP A 310 2.65 0.68 11.80
CA ASP A 310 2.89 2.12 11.73
C ASP A 310 3.49 2.58 10.37
N THR A 311 3.83 1.64 9.49
CA THR A 311 4.60 1.88 8.28
C THR A 311 3.76 2.36 7.11
N ASN A 312 2.71 1.64 6.74
CA ASN A 312 1.89 1.98 5.58
C ASN A 312 0.42 1.55 5.70
N ILE A 313 -0.44 2.22 4.95
CA ILE A 313 -1.89 2.01 5.00
C ILE A 313 -2.28 0.67 4.35
N ARG A 314 -1.55 0.19 3.34
CA ARG A 314 -1.84 -1.11 2.70
C ARG A 314 -1.63 -2.27 3.67
N GLU A 315 -0.56 -2.23 4.47
CA GLU A 315 -0.34 -3.24 5.53
C GLU A 315 -1.39 -3.14 6.62
N LEU A 316 -1.77 -1.92 7.00
CA LEU A 316 -2.82 -1.66 7.99
C LEU A 316 -4.17 -2.26 7.55
N GLU A 317 -4.60 -2.02 6.31
CA GLU A 317 -5.80 -2.60 5.73
C GLU A 317 -5.69 -4.11 5.55
N GLY A 318 -4.54 -4.61 5.10
CA GLY A 318 -4.25 -6.03 4.98
C GLY A 318 -4.35 -6.78 6.31
N ALA A 319 -3.89 -6.16 7.40
CA ALA A 319 -4.01 -6.72 8.74
C ALA A 319 -5.47 -6.83 9.21
N LEU A 320 -6.28 -5.79 8.96
CA LEU A 320 -7.72 -5.84 9.26
C LEU A 320 -8.40 -7.00 8.53
N ILE A 321 -8.16 -7.09 7.23
CA ILE A 321 -8.70 -8.17 6.38
C ILE A 321 -8.29 -9.54 6.92
N ARG A 322 -7.03 -9.71 7.32
CA ARG A 322 -6.55 -10.97 7.86
C ARG A 322 -7.20 -11.34 9.18
N VAL A 323 -7.40 -10.38 10.08
CA VAL A 323 -8.10 -10.62 11.35
C VAL A 323 -9.53 -11.11 11.09
N VAL A 324 -10.25 -10.47 10.18
CA VAL A 324 -11.61 -10.88 9.78
C VAL A 324 -11.61 -12.28 9.16
N ALA A 325 -10.68 -12.55 8.24
CA ALA A 325 -10.54 -13.85 7.61
C ALA A 325 -10.21 -14.95 8.64
N TYR A 326 -9.33 -14.67 9.59
CA TYR A 326 -8.95 -15.62 10.63
C TYR A 326 -10.11 -15.94 11.58
N SER A 327 -10.88 -14.92 12.01
CA SER A 327 -12.11 -15.09 12.79
C SER A 327 -13.09 -16.02 12.09
N SER A 328 -13.29 -15.81 10.79
CA SER A 328 -14.17 -16.65 9.98
C SER A 328 -13.68 -18.10 9.88
N LEU A 329 -12.37 -18.35 9.79
CA LEU A 329 -11.79 -19.68 9.68
C LEU A 329 -11.91 -20.51 10.97
N ILE A 330 -11.65 -19.88 12.13
CA ILE A 330 -11.72 -20.59 13.43
C ILE A 330 -13.08 -20.50 14.09
N ASN A 331 -14.02 -19.80 13.47
CA ASN A 331 -15.38 -19.66 13.94
C ASN A 331 -15.48 -19.02 15.34
N SER A 332 -14.79 -17.92 15.54
CA SER A 332 -14.71 -17.21 16.81
C SER A 332 -15.00 -15.71 16.62
N ASP A 333 -15.54 -15.08 17.65
CA ASP A 333 -15.76 -13.63 17.65
C ASP A 333 -14.44 -12.86 17.56
N ILE A 334 -14.50 -11.67 16.96
CA ILE A 334 -13.32 -10.83 16.78
C ILE A 334 -13.03 -10.09 18.09
N ASP A 335 -11.93 -10.44 18.74
CA ASP A 335 -11.38 -9.78 19.92
C ASP A 335 -9.86 -9.49 19.77
N ALA A 336 -9.27 -8.84 20.75
CA ALA A 336 -7.86 -8.49 20.74
C ALA A 336 -6.94 -9.74 20.79
N SER A 337 -7.35 -10.83 21.41
CA SER A 337 -6.59 -12.09 21.48
C SER A 337 -6.53 -12.75 20.12
N LEU A 338 -7.70 -12.89 19.46
CA LEU A 338 -7.79 -13.40 18.11
C LEU A 338 -6.98 -12.55 17.12
N ALA A 339 -7.03 -11.22 17.24
CA ALA A 339 -6.24 -10.33 16.42
C ALA A 339 -4.72 -10.56 16.60
N ALA A 340 -4.28 -10.79 17.83
CA ALA A 340 -2.89 -11.10 18.14
C ALA A 340 -2.45 -12.42 17.48
N ASP A 341 -3.26 -13.47 17.57
CA ASP A 341 -2.98 -14.76 16.95
C ASP A 341 -2.97 -14.67 15.41
N ALA A 342 -3.96 -13.97 14.83
CA ALA A 342 -4.06 -13.77 13.39
C ALA A 342 -2.84 -13.05 12.80
N LEU A 343 -2.27 -12.10 13.54
CA LEU A 343 -1.19 -11.24 13.09
C LEU A 343 0.21 -11.70 13.50
N LYS A 344 0.32 -12.73 14.35
CA LYS A 344 1.59 -13.23 14.91
C LYS A 344 2.70 -13.51 13.88
N ASN A 345 2.33 -13.94 12.68
CA ASN A 345 3.27 -14.28 11.62
C ASN A 345 3.58 -13.11 10.65
N ILE A 346 2.83 -12.01 10.74
CA ILE A 346 3.04 -10.84 9.88
C ILE A 346 3.76 -9.73 10.65
N ILE A 347 3.36 -9.55 11.89
CA ILE A 347 4.04 -8.61 12.77
C ILE A 347 5.37 -9.27 13.12
N PRO A 348 6.51 -8.70 12.68
CA PRO A 348 7.80 -9.18 13.18
C PRO A 348 7.68 -9.24 14.70
N SER A 349 8.04 -10.36 15.30
CA SER A 349 7.94 -10.62 16.74
C SER A 349 8.79 -9.67 17.61
N SER A 350 9.33 -8.65 16.99
CA SER A 350 9.94 -7.48 17.60
C SER A 350 9.68 -6.26 16.73
N LYS A 351 9.05 -5.20 17.24
CA LYS A 351 9.55 -3.84 16.95
C LYS A 351 11.08 -3.98 16.98
N PRO A 352 11.85 -3.41 16.03
CA PRO A 352 13.28 -3.40 16.23
C PRO A 352 13.49 -2.84 17.64
N LYS A 353 13.84 -3.72 18.58
CA LYS A 353 14.15 -3.26 19.94
C LYS A 353 15.23 -2.22 19.72
N VAL A 354 14.96 -0.99 20.11
CA VAL A 354 15.96 0.07 20.03
C VAL A 354 17.18 -0.48 20.76
N ILE A 355 18.20 -0.83 19.96
CA ILE A 355 19.44 -1.35 20.53
C ILE A 355 19.99 -0.25 21.43
N THR A 356 19.93 -0.47 22.74
CA THR A 356 20.44 0.48 23.73
C THR A 356 21.91 0.22 23.97
N ILE A 357 22.66 1.26 24.37
CA ILE A 357 24.07 1.11 24.77
C ILE A 357 24.20 0.08 25.90
N HIS A 358 23.24 0.04 26.81
CA HIS A 358 23.20 -0.93 27.91
C HIS A 358 23.11 -2.38 27.39
N ALA A 359 22.23 -2.67 26.43
CA ALA A 359 22.11 -3.98 25.83
C ALA A 359 23.42 -4.40 25.11
N ILE A 360 24.09 -3.44 24.46
CA ILE A 360 25.41 -3.68 23.84
C ILE A 360 26.46 -4.02 24.92
N GLN A 361 26.47 -3.29 26.03
CA GLN A 361 27.40 -3.55 27.13
C GLN A 361 27.13 -4.93 27.76
N GLU A 362 25.88 -5.36 27.91
CA GLU A 362 25.51 -6.69 28.38
C GLU A 362 26.03 -7.79 27.47
N GLN A 363 25.74 -7.71 26.17
CA GLN A 363 26.15 -8.74 25.22
C GLN A 363 27.68 -8.85 25.05
N VAL A 364 28.37 -7.70 25.02
CA VAL A 364 29.84 -7.68 25.01
C VAL A 364 30.40 -8.19 26.34
N GLY A 365 29.76 -7.82 27.46
CA GLY A 365 30.13 -8.29 28.80
C GLY A 365 30.03 -9.80 28.94
N GLU A 366 28.95 -10.42 28.48
CA GLU A 366 28.78 -11.88 28.44
C GLU A 366 29.85 -12.56 27.58
N ARG A 367 30.12 -12.04 26.37
CA ARG A 367 31.09 -12.64 25.42
C ARG A 367 32.51 -12.61 25.94
N TYR A 368 32.92 -11.52 26.61
CA TYR A 368 34.29 -11.28 27.10
C TYR A 368 34.44 -11.43 28.61
N ASN A 369 33.41 -11.89 29.32
CA ASN A 369 33.38 -12.07 30.77
C ASN A 369 33.78 -10.80 31.56
N VAL A 370 33.16 -9.65 31.17
CA VAL A 370 33.33 -8.35 31.78
C VAL A 370 32.03 -7.89 32.43
N ARG A 371 32.06 -7.46 33.68
CA ARG A 371 30.87 -6.98 34.38
C ARG A 371 30.48 -5.59 33.88
N LEU A 372 29.18 -5.27 33.89
CA LEU A 372 28.64 -3.98 33.42
C LEU A 372 29.31 -2.78 34.06
N GLU A 373 29.56 -2.83 35.37
CA GLU A 373 30.22 -1.75 36.12
C GLU A 373 31.66 -1.48 35.63
N GLU A 374 32.32 -2.46 35.03
CA GLU A 374 33.68 -2.34 34.54
C GLU A 374 33.75 -1.56 33.22
N PHE A 375 32.65 -1.45 32.45
CA PHE A 375 32.60 -0.60 31.25
C PHE A 375 32.70 0.89 31.60
N THR A 376 32.18 1.30 32.73
CA THR A 376 32.25 2.69 33.26
C THR A 376 33.48 2.96 34.12
N ALA A 377 34.12 1.91 34.62
CA ALA A 377 35.26 2.03 35.53
C ALA A 377 36.50 2.65 34.87
N LYS A 378 37.33 3.32 35.67
CA LYS A 378 38.61 3.95 35.24
C LYS A 378 39.73 2.94 34.95
N LYS A 379 39.50 1.63 35.14
CA LYS A 379 40.47 0.56 34.90
C LYS A 379 40.91 0.49 33.41
N ARG A 380 42.21 0.30 33.15
CA ARG A 380 42.82 0.31 31.80
C ARG A 380 43.49 -1.05 31.44
N THR A 381 43.25 -2.10 32.23
CA THR A 381 43.77 -3.43 31.87
C THR A 381 43.26 -3.90 30.52
N LYS A 382 44.07 -4.58 29.71
CA LYS A 382 43.70 -5.02 28.34
C LYS A 382 42.42 -5.85 28.36
N ALA A 383 42.21 -6.69 29.38
CA ALA A 383 41.00 -7.52 29.55
C ALA A 383 39.70 -6.73 29.68
N ILE A 384 39.75 -5.46 30.13
CA ILE A 384 38.58 -4.59 30.26
C ILE A 384 38.56 -3.50 29.17
N ALA A 385 39.73 -3.00 28.80
CA ALA A 385 39.82 -1.92 27.83
C ALA A 385 39.43 -2.36 26.41
N PHE A 386 39.77 -3.58 26.01
CA PHE A 386 39.46 -4.09 24.69
C PHE A 386 37.97 -4.36 24.47
N PRO A 387 37.26 -5.12 25.36
CA PRO A 387 35.81 -5.23 25.29
C PRO A 387 35.05 -3.91 25.32
N ARG A 388 35.55 -2.95 26.13
CA ARG A 388 34.98 -1.58 26.15
C ARG A 388 35.09 -0.88 24.81
N GLN A 389 36.22 -1.04 24.11
CA GLN A 389 36.42 -0.49 22.76
C GLN A 389 35.46 -1.14 21.74
N ILE A 390 35.23 -2.46 21.84
CA ILE A 390 34.24 -3.16 21.03
C ILE A 390 32.83 -2.63 21.30
N ALA A 391 32.46 -2.47 22.57
CA ALA A 391 31.14 -1.95 22.93
C ALA A 391 30.95 -0.51 22.43
N MET A 392 31.95 0.38 22.52
CA MET A 392 31.91 1.72 21.94
C MET A 392 31.78 1.70 20.41
N PHE A 393 32.50 0.80 19.72
CA PHE A 393 32.40 0.59 18.30
C PHE A 393 30.97 0.16 17.91
N LEU A 394 30.41 -0.87 18.56
CA LEU A 394 29.06 -1.33 18.29
C LEU A 394 28.01 -0.26 18.63
N SER A 395 28.19 0.51 19.68
CA SER A 395 27.30 1.63 20.01
C SER A 395 27.26 2.68 18.90
N ARG A 396 28.41 2.96 18.26
CA ARG A 396 28.46 3.90 17.15
C ARG A 396 27.82 3.35 15.88
N GLU A 397 27.97 2.04 15.61
CA GLU A 397 27.47 1.37 14.42
C GLU A 397 25.97 1.05 14.48
N LEU A 398 25.45 0.74 15.69
CA LEU A 398 24.09 0.18 15.86
C LEU A 398 23.10 1.16 16.50
N THR A 399 23.54 2.37 16.85
CA THR A 399 22.67 3.37 17.48
C THR A 399 22.88 4.76 16.86
N ASP A 400 21.84 5.59 16.94
CA ASP A 400 21.89 6.99 16.47
C ASP A 400 22.43 7.96 17.53
N PHE A 401 23.01 7.46 18.63
CA PHE A 401 23.54 8.32 19.70
C PHE A 401 24.77 9.10 19.23
N SER A 402 24.85 10.37 19.66
CA SER A 402 26.02 11.20 19.40
C SER A 402 27.27 10.68 20.14
N LEU A 403 28.45 10.93 19.59
CA LEU A 403 29.73 10.53 20.20
C LEU A 403 29.88 10.99 21.66
N PRO A 404 29.51 12.24 22.04
CA PRO A 404 29.49 12.67 23.44
C PRO A 404 28.56 11.84 24.31
N LYS A 405 27.34 11.50 23.80
CA LYS A 405 26.38 10.68 24.55
C LYS A 405 26.90 9.25 24.77
N ILE A 406 27.52 8.65 23.76
CA ILE A 406 28.21 7.37 23.92
C ILE A 406 29.30 7.46 24.96
N GLY A 407 30.15 8.48 24.92
CA GLY A 407 31.21 8.69 25.92
C GLY A 407 30.68 8.81 27.35
N GLU A 408 29.55 9.48 27.55
CA GLU A 408 28.87 9.61 28.84
C GLU A 408 28.47 8.25 29.41
N GLU A 409 27.84 7.39 28.61
CA GLU A 409 27.39 6.04 29.00
C GLU A 409 28.53 5.06 29.32
N PHE A 410 29.73 5.38 28.90
CA PHE A 410 30.97 4.63 29.24
C PHE A 410 31.78 5.29 30.36
N GLY A 411 31.15 6.02 31.30
CA GLY A 411 31.76 6.59 32.48
C GLY A 411 32.36 7.97 32.28
N GLY A 412 31.71 8.82 31.46
CA GLY A 412 32.11 10.21 31.23
C GLY A 412 33.40 10.33 30.39
N ARG A 413 33.58 9.47 29.42
CA ARG A 413 34.75 9.51 28.51
C ARG A 413 34.54 10.54 27.42
N ASP A 414 35.64 11.17 27.05
CA ASP A 414 35.62 12.12 25.95
C ASP A 414 35.25 11.46 24.63
N HIS A 415 34.56 12.20 23.75
CA HIS A 415 34.14 11.73 22.42
C HIS A 415 35.32 11.26 21.56
N THR A 416 36.52 11.83 21.75
CA THR A 416 37.74 11.38 21.09
C THR A 416 38.13 9.96 21.45
N THR A 417 37.82 9.50 22.67
CA THR A 417 38.04 8.12 23.10
C THR A 417 37.12 7.15 22.30
N VAL A 418 35.88 7.57 22.01
CA VAL A 418 34.95 6.78 21.21
C VAL A 418 35.42 6.71 19.75
N ILE A 419 35.91 7.83 19.19
CA ILE A 419 36.47 7.87 17.83
C ILE A 419 37.66 6.92 17.72
N HIS A 420 38.61 7.01 18.64
CA HIS A 420 39.80 6.13 18.65
C HIS A 420 39.42 4.65 18.82
N ALA A 421 38.42 4.34 19.65
CA ALA A 421 37.92 2.99 19.80
C ALA A 421 37.34 2.46 18.46
N HIS A 422 36.52 3.27 17.80
CA HIS A 422 35.92 2.96 16.51
C HIS A 422 36.97 2.69 15.43
N GLU A 423 37.92 3.64 15.24
CA GLU A 423 38.99 3.48 14.25
C GLU A 423 39.87 2.25 14.51
N LYS A 424 40.18 1.97 15.77
CA LYS A 424 40.99 0.83 16.15
C LYS A 424 40.30 -0.51 15.85
N ILE A 425 39.04 -0.64 16.25
CA ILE A 425 38.27 -1.87 16.02
C ILE A 425 38.01 -2.05 14.52
N SER A 426 37.65 -0.99 13.77
CA SER A 426 37.50 -1.05 12.31
C SER A 426 38.75 -1.55 11.60
N LYS A 427 39.96 -1.11 12.01
CA LYS A 427 41.22 -1.59 11.46
C LYS A 427 41.50 -3.07 11.82
N LEU A 428 41.15 -3.50 13.03
CA LEU A 428 41.35 -4.89 13.45
C LEU A 428 40.42 -5.84 12.71
N LEU A 429 39.17 -5.44 12.43
CA LEU A 429 38.22 -6.24 11.69
C LEU A 429 38.67 -6.59 10.27
N SER A 430 39.49 -5.76 9.65
CA SER A 430 40.02 -6.08 8.31
C SER A 430 41.12 -7.16 8.30
N VAL A 431 41.66 -7.56 9.48
CA VAL A 431 42.81 -8.45 9.60
C VAL A 431 42.51 -9.67 10.51
N ASP A 432 41.62 -9.52 11.49
CA ASP A 432 41.33 -10.52 12.52
C ASP A 432 39.94 -11.15 12.29
N GLN A 433 39.94 -12.37 11.72
CA GLN A 433 38.71 -13.14 11.41
C GLN A 433 37.99 -13.64 12.65
N ASP A 434 38.69 -13.85 13.77
CA ASP A 434 38.05 -14.30 15.00
C ASP A 434 37.29 -13.16 15.66
N LEU A 435 37.87 -11.96 15.66
CA LEU A 435 37.17 -10.73 16.09
C LEU A 435 35.95 -10.44 15.21
N GLN A 436 36.07 -10.65 13.90
CA GLN A 436 34.92 -10.47 12.99
C GLN A 436 33.77 -11.39 13.37
N ARG A 437 34.04 -12.68 13.60
CA ARG A 437 33.04 -13.67 14.04
C ARG A 437 32.40 -13.26 15.38
N ASP A 438 33.21 -12.85 16.35
CA ASP A 438 32.72 -12.42 17.66
C ASP A 438 31.74 -11.26 17.55
N ILE A 439 32.07 -10.27 16.72
CA ILE A 439 31.21 -9.09 16.49
C ILE A 439 29.93 -9.46 15.73
N ASP A 440 30.01 -10.34 14.75
CA ASP A 440 28.83 -10.79 13.99
C ASP A 440 27.89 -11.60 14.90
N GLU A 441 28.40 -12.48 15.76
CA GLU A 441 27.60 -13.19 16.78
C GLU A 441 26.90 -12.21 17.75
N ILE A 442 27.61 -11.19 18.23
CA ILE A 442 27.02 -10.18 19.11
C ILE A 442 25.93 -9.39 18.37
N LYS A 443 26.17 -8.99 17.11
CA LYS A 443 25.17 -8.32 16.29
C LYS A 443 23.91 -9.16 16.08
N GLU A 444 24.05 -10.44 15.81
CA GLU A 444 22.90 -11.34 15.64
C GLU A 444 22.14 -11.55 16.95
N ARG A 445 22.81 -11.66 18.08
CA ARG A 445 22.15 -11.70 19.38
C ARG A 445 21.39 -10.42 19.69
N LEU A 446 21.99 -9.24 19.42
CA LEU A 446 21.33 -7.95 19.62
C LEU A 446 20.09 -7.75 18.74
N LYS A 447 20.03 -8.40 17.57
CA LYS A 447 18.82 -8.40 16.72
C LYS A 447 17.77 -9.40 17.17
N SER A 448 18.17 -10.50 17.82
CA SER A 448 17.26 -11.55 18.29
C SER A 448 16.66 -11.28 19.67
N PHE A 449 17.19 -10.29 20.40
CA PHE A 449 16.64 -9.81 21.66
C PHE A 449 15.55 -8.76 21.42
#